data_23e1b0116b123f8ea09268655b53c6b4
#
_entry.id   23e1b0116b123f8ea09268655b53c6b4
#
_cell.length_a   1.000
_cell.length_b   1.000
_cell.length_c   1.000
_cell.angle_alpha   90.00
_cell.angle_beta   90.00
_cell.angle_gamma   90.00
#
_symmetry.space_group_name_H-M   'P 1'
#
loop_
_entity.id
_entity.type
_entity.pdbx_description
1 polymer ?
#
loop_
_entity_poly.entity_id
_entity_poly.type
_entity_poly.pdbx_seq_one_letter_code
_entity_poly.pdbx_strand_id
1 'polypeptide(L)'
;MNKESSPQDQKSVTSTAADVAQNNVFERFARAGFVVSGVVHLLIGYIAIRLALGGSGSADQSGAMAELAGKPGGVFALWVGVVAFLAMALWRLAEAALGSSSSPSSDDKKKEFFNRAKALGISLVYFGFAFTAFGFARGSGKSSSGQSAGITARLMENTLGTIALVIGGIAIIAVGVYHVYKGASQNFLDDLKGTPSNFVRRLGTVGYVAKGLAIAAVGVLVLLAVNSSEPGKSSGLDGAFKTLGAQPYGVALLILAGLGIITYGSTAS
;
A
#
# COMPACT_ATOMS: atom_id res chain seq x y z
N MET A 1 17.31 42.78 -4.55
CA MET A 1 16.10 43.08 -5.35
C MET A 1 15.22 41.84 -5.31
N ASN A 2 14.42 41.71 -4.23
CA ASN A 2 13.48 40.58 -4.06
C ASN A 2 12.26 40.88 -4.91
N LYS A 3 11.99 40.04 -5.92
CA LYS A 3 10.71 40.02 -6.60
C LYS A 3 9.70 39.32 -5.67
N GLU A 4 8.92 40.11 -4.94
CA GLU A 4 7.67 39.61 -4.34
C GLU A 4 6.74 39.13 -5.48
N SER A 5 6.40 37.86 -5.46
CA SER A 5 5.38 37.28 -6.35
C SER A 5 4.04 37.97 -6.03
N SER A 6 3.39 38.54 -7.04
CA SER A 6 2.15 39.28 -6.86
C SER A 6 1.01 38.33 -6.42
N PRO A 7 0.00 38.86 -5.66
CA PRO A 7 -1.16 38.06 -5.25
C PRO A 7 -1.97 37.47 -6.43
N GLN A 8 -1.74 37.97 -7.65
CA GLN A 8 -2.34 37.44 -8.87
C GLN A 8 -1.68 36.16 -9.35
N ASP A 9 -0.37 35.97 -9.14
CA ASP A 9 0.31 34.73 -9.51
C ASP A 9 -0.07 33.56 -8.60
N GLN A 10 -0.30 33.82 -7.31
CA GLN A 10 -0.82 32.82 -6.39
C GLN A 10 -2.27 32.39 -6.71
N LYS A 11 -3.13 33.32 -7.12
CA LYS A 11 -4.51 33.00 -7.55
C LYS A 11 -4.53 32.17 -8.84
N SER A 12 -3.62 32.40 -9.78
CA SER A 12 -3.56 31.65 -11.03
C SER A 12 -3.12 30.20 -10.81
N VAL A 13 -2.17 29.96 -9.91
CA VAL A 13 -1.71 28.60 -9.59
C VAL A 13 -2.76 27.78 -8.84
N THR A 14 -3.49 28.42 -7.91
CA THR A 14 -4.56 27.74 -7.16
C THR A 14 -5.78 27.44 -8.03
N SER A 15 -6.14 28.33 -8.99
CA SER A 15 -7.22 28.04 -9.95
C SER A 15 -6.84 26.91 -10.90
N THR A 16 -5.60 26.90 -11.40
CA THR A 16 -5.10 25.84 -12.29
C THR A 16 -5.08 24.47 -11.61
N ALA A 17 -4.69 24.41 -10.32
CA ALA A 17 -4.70 23.16 -9.55
C ALA A 17 -6.14 22.67 -9.27
N ALA A 18 -7.09 23.59 -9.00
CA ALA A 18 -8.49 23.26 -8.83
C ALA A 18 -9.14 22.81 -10.14
N ASP A 19 -8.82 23.45 -11.27
CA ASP A 19 -9.31 23.10 -12.59
C ASP A 19 -8.76 21.74 -13.06
N VAL A 20 -7.52 21.40 -12.73
CA VAL A 20 -6.94 20.08 -12.98
C VAL A 20 -7.60 19.00 -12.13
N ALA A 21 -7.93 19.30 -10.86
CA ALA A 21 -8.64 18.37 -9.97
C ALA A 21 -10.11 18.13 -10.38
N GLN A 22 -10.75 19.09 -11.06
CA GLN A 22 -12.11 18.99 -11.61
C GLN A 22 -12.14 18.43 -13.04
N ASN A 23 -10.99 18.19 -13.66
CA ASN A 23 -10.96 17.71 -15.03
C ASN A 23 -11.41 16.23 -15.08
N ASN A 24 -12.39 15.93 -15.94
CA ASN A 24 -12.90 14.57 -16.21
C ASN A 24 -11.80 13.53 -16.50
N VAL A 25 -10.64 13.97 -16.98
CA VAL A 25 -9.47 13.13 -17.22
C VAL A 25 -8.87 12.65 -15.90
N PHE A 26 -8.71 13.55 -14.91
CA PHE A 26 -8.19 13.19 -13.59
C PHE A 26 -9.11 12.21 -12.85
N GLU A 27 -10.43 12.44 -12.91
CA GLU A 27 -11.42 11.53 -12.31
C GLU A 27 -11.38 10.14 -12.95
N ARG A 28 -11.20 10.06 -14.29
CA ARG A 28 -11.04 8.78 -15.00
C ARG A 28 -9.75 8.06 -14.61
N PHE A 29 -8.63 8.77 -14.46
CA PHE A 29 -7.38 8.19 -13.99
C PHE A 29 -7.47 7.71 -12.54
N ALA A 30 -8.12 8.47 -11.66
CA ALA A 30 -8.36 8.05 -10.29
C ALA A 30 -9.22 6.78 -10.23
N ARG A 31 -10.32 6.72 -10.99
CA ARG A 31 -11.16 5.52 -11.10
C ARG A 31 -10.39 4.32 -11.65
N ALA A 32 -9.58 4.51 -12.69
CA ALA A 32 -8.70 3.44 -13.20
C ALA A 32 -7.72 2.94 -12.13
N GLY A 33 -7.15 3.84 -11.33
CA GLY A 33 -6.28 3.48 -10.21
C GLY A 33 -6.98 2.62 -9.14
N PHE A 34 -8.22 2.96 -8.79
CA PHE A 34 -9.03 2.15 -7.87
C PHE A 34 -9.31 0.76 -8.43
N VAL A 35 -9.70 0.66 -9.71
CA VAL A 35 -9.92 -0.64 -10.37
C VAL A 35 -8.65 -1.49 -10.37
N VAL A 36 -7.50 -0.92 -10.73
CA VAL A 36 -6.21 -1.63 -10.69
C VAL A 36 -5.88 -2.09 -9.26
N SER A 37 -6.09 -1.23 -8.27
CA SER A 37 -5.89 -1.59 -6.86
C SER A 37 -6.81 -2.76 -6.46
N GLY A 38 -8.08 -2.73 -6.84
CA GLY A 38 -9.03 -3.81 -6.60
C GLY A 38 -8.56 -5.13 -7.22
N VAL A 39 -8.15 -5.11 -8.50
CA VAL A 39 -7.62 -6.30 -9.20
C VAL A 39 -6.39 -6.86 -8.49
N VAL A 40 -5.45 -6.03 -8.03
CA VAL A 40 -4.27 -6.48 -7.29
C VAL A 40 -4.66 -7.18 -5.99
N HIS A 41 -5.61 -6.63 -5.23
CA HIS A 41 -6.09 -7.26 -4.00
C HIS A 41 -6.83 -8.59 -4.26
N LEU A 42 -7.62 -8.66 -5.34
CA LEU A 42 -8.26 -9.92 -5.78
C LEU A 42 -7.21 -10.99 -6.10
N LEU A 43 -6.14 -10.63 -6.81
CA LEU A 43 -5.05 -11.56 -7.13
C LEU A 43 -4.30 -12.00 -5.87
N ILE A 44 -3.98 -11.09 -4.95
CA ILE A 44 -3.33 -11.43 -3.68
C ILE A 44 -4.18 -12.40 -2.87
N GLY A 45 -5.48 -12.12 -2.73
CA GLY A 45 -6.41 -13.00 -2.03
C GLY A 45 -6.57 -14.37 -2.70
N TYR A 46 -6.63 -14.41 -4.03
CA TYR A 46 -6.63 -15.64 -4.80
C TYR A 46 -5.35 -16.47 -4.55
N ILE A 47 -4.17 -15.83 -4.58
CA ILE A 47 -2.90 -16.50 -4.31
C ILE A 47 -2.85 -17.04 -2.87
N ALA A 48 -3.36 -16.26 -1.90
CA ALA A 48 -3.44 -16.72 -0.51
C ALA A 48 -4.29 -17.98 -0.35
N ILE A 49 -5.44 -18.05 -1.03
CA ILE A 49 -6.31 -19.24 -1.05
C ILE A 49 -5.62 -20.40 -1.78
N ARG A 50 -4.95 -20.14 -2.90
CA ARG A 50 -4.16 -21.13 -3.63
C ARG A 50 -3.05 -21.74 -2.75
N LEU A 51 -2.35 -20.92 -1.97
CA LEU A 51 -1.35 -21.39 -1.00
C LEU A 51 -1.98 -22.26 0.09
N ALA A 52 -3.17 -21.90 0.58
CA ALA A 52 -3.92 -22.70 1.55
C ALA A 52 -4.23 -24.12 1.03
N LEU A 53 -4.48 -24.24 -0.27
CA LEU A 53 -4.79 -25.49 -0.96
C LEU A 53 -3.54 -26.26 -1.45
N GLY A 54 -2.35 -25.89 -0.99
CA GLY A 54 -1.09 -26.56 -1.33
C GLY A 54 -0.47 -26.09 -2.66
N GLY A 55 -0.99 -25.02 -3.27
CA GLY A 55 -0.41 -24.42 -4.46
C GLY A 55 0.82 -23.55 -4.13
N SER A 56 1.45 -22.99 -5.16
CA SER A 56 2.62 -22.13 -5.06
C SER A 56 2.29 -20.69 -5.46
N GLY A 57 3.11 -19.73 -5.00
CA GLY A 57 3.01 -18.32 -5.33
C GLY A 57 3.50 -17.42 -4.21
N SER A 58 3.41 -16.10 -4.41
CA SER A 58 3.65 -15.09 -3.39
C SER A 58 2.37 -14.28 -3.19
N ALA A 59 1.79 -14.33 -1.99
CA ALA A 59 0.54 -13.62 -1.67
C ALA A 59 0.82 -12.16 -1.31
N ASP A 60 1.42 -11.43 -2.24
CA ASP A 60 1.74 -10.00 -2.16
C ASP A 60 1.63 -9.32 -3.53
N GLN A 61 1.92 -8.03 -3.60
CA GLN A 61 1.87 -7.28 -4.87
C GLN A 61 2.83 -7.85 -5.92
N SER A 62 3.99 -8.36 -5.52
CA SER A 62 4.95 -8.94 -6.47
C SER A 62 4.42 -10.24 -7.08
N GLY A 63 3.74 -11.07 -6.29
CA GLY A 63 3.09 -12.27 -6.78
C GLY A 63 1.93 -11.96 -7.73
N ALA A 64 1.11 -10.94 -7.43
CA ALA A 64 0.06 -10.47 -8.34
C ALA A 64 0.66 -9.99 -9.68
N MET A 65 1.80 -9.25 -9.65
CA MET A 65 2.49 -8.82 -10.86
C MET A 65 3.11 -10.01 -11.62
N ALA A 66 3.63 -11.01 -10.93
CA ALA A 66 4.15 -12.22 -11.53
C ALA A 66 3.05 -13.03 -12.25
N GLU A 67 1.90 -13.22 -11.60
CA GLU A 67 0.72 -13.87 -12.20
C GLU A 67 0.24 -13.08 -13.43
N LEU A 68 0.20 -11.75 -13.33
CA LEU A 68 -0.18 -10.90 -14.46
C LEU A 68 0.82 -11.02 -15.62
N ALA A 69 2.12 -11.04 -15.34
CA ALA A 69 3.16 -11.19 -16.37
C ALA A 69 3.00 -12.48 -17.19
N GLY A 70 2.53 -13.55 -16.57
CA GLY A 70 2.27 -14.85 -17.22
C GLY A 70 0.98 -14.92 -18.05
N LYS A 71 0.15 -13.87 -18.07
CA LYS A 71 -1.10 -13.86 -18.82
C LYS A 71 -0.96 -13.13 -20.17
N PRO A 72 -1.74 -13.51 -21.20
CA PRO A 72 -1.79 -12.75 -22.44
C PRO A 72 -2.12 -11.26 -22.18
N GLY A 73 -1.33 -10.36 -22.73
CA GLY A 73 -1.48 -8.92 -22.48
C GLY A 73 -0.97 -8.42 -21.10
N GLY A 74 -0.55 -9.31 -20.21
CA GLY A 74 -0.11 -8.95 -18.86
C GLY A 74 1.13 -8.08 -18.84
N VAL A 75 2.10 -8.31 -19.72
CA VAL A 75 3.29 -7.46 -19.87
C VAL A 75 2.90 -6.03 -20.28
N PHE A 76 1.95 -5.88 -21.19
CA PHE A 76 1.43 -4.55 -21.55
C PHE A 76 0.76 -3.87 -20.35
N ALA A 77 -0.08 -4.61 -19.61
CA ALA A 77 -0.71 -4.09 -18.39
C ALA A 77 0.33 -3.68 -17.33
N LEU A 78 1.43 -4.41 -17.19
CA LEU A 78 2.53 -4.04 -16.30
C LEU A 78 3.21 -2.75 -16.72
N TRP A 79 3.45 -2.52 -18.03
CA TRP A 79 3.99 -1.25 -18.52
C TRP A 79 3.06 -0.07 -18.25
N VAL A 80 1.75 -0.25 -18.44
CA VAL A 80 0.74 0.75 -18.04
C VAL A 80 0.83 1.00 -16.53
N GLY A 81 0.97 -0.06 -15.72
CA GLY A 81 1.16 0.03 -14.28
C GLY A 81 2.42 0.82 -13.89
N VAL A 82 3.54 0.60 -14.57
CA VAL A 82 4.79 1.37 -14.36
C VAL A 82 4.53 2.87 -14.51
N VAL A 83 3.89 3.27 -15.63
CA VAL A 83 3.58 4.69 -15.90
C VAL A 83 2.63 5.24 -14.83
N ALA A 84 1.59 4.49 -14.48
CA ALA A 84 0.62 4.90 -13.48
C ALA A 84 1.25 5.07 -12.08
N PHE A 85 2.07 4.10 -11.64
CA PHE A 85 2.76 4.18 -10.34
C PHE A 85 3.79 5.32 -10.31
N LEU A 86 4.53 5.55 -11.40
CA LEU A 86 5.44 6.69 -11.50
C LEU A 86 4.68 8.02 -11.41
N ALA A 87 3.56 8.15 -12.12
CA ALA A 87 2.73 9.35 -12.05
C ALA A 87 2.23 9.61 -10.62
N MET A 88 1.75 8.57 -9.94
CA MET A 88 1.31 8.67 -8.53
C MET A 88 2.47 8.98 -7.58
N ALA A 89 3.65 8.39 -7.79
CA ALA A 89 4.84 8.68 -7.00
C ALA A 89 5.24 10.16 -7.12
N LEU A 90 5.31 10.66 -8.35
CA LEU A 90 5.66 12.06 -8.64
C LEU A 90 4.62 13.03 -8.08
N TRP A 91 3.32 12.69 -8.19
CA TRP A 91 2.25 13.48 -7.59
C TRP A 91 2.40 13.59 -6.07
N ARG A 92 2.61 12.46 -5.38
CA ARG A 92 2.82 12.43 -3.94
C ARG A 92 4.12 13.14 -3.52
N LEU A 93 5.15 13.07 -4.35
CA LEU A 93 6.38 13.81 -4.12
C LEU A 93 6.15 15.33 -4.24
N ALA A 94 5.40 15.77 -5.25
CA ALA A 94 5.01 17.17 -5.39
C ALA A 94 4.17 17.65 -4.21
N GLU A 95 3.21 16.86 -3.73
CA GLU A 95 2.42 17.16 -2.52
C GLU A 95 3.31 17.28 -1.27
N ALA A 96 4.32 16.40 -1.12
CA ALA A 96 5.27 16.47 -0.04
C ALA A 96 6.15 17.74 -0.10
N ALA A 97 6.57 18.14 -1.31
CA ALA A 97 7.45 19.30 -1.52
C ALA A 97 6.68 20.63 -1.41
N LEU A 98 5.51 20.73 -2.04
CA LEU A 98 4.74 21.97 -2.14
C LEU A 98 3.81 22.20 -0.93
N GLY A 99 3.47 21.16 -0.20
CA GLY A 99 2.45 21.20 0.86
C GLY A 99 1.03 21.17 0.31
N SER A 100 0.05 20.96 1.19
CA SER A 100 -1.37 21.08 0.85
C SER A 100 -1.77 22.56 0.93
N SER A 101 -2.44 23.07 -0.10
CA SER A 101 -2.80 24.49 -0.29
C SER A 101 -3.85 25.04 0.70
N SER A 102 -3.90 24.57 1.93
CA SER A 102 -4.81 25.03 2.98
C SER A 102 -4.07 25.99 3.92
N SER A 103 -4.61 27.20 4.05
CA SER A 103 -4.07 28.35 4.78
C SER A 103 -3.56 28.08 6.21
N PRO A 104 -2.49 28.79 6.66
CA PRO A 104 -1.78 28.45 7.87
C PRO A 104 -2.34 29.17 9.12
N SER A 105 -2.89 28.39 10.04
CA SER A 105 -2.92 28.75 11.46
C SER A 105 -1.81 28.00 12.21
N SER A 106 -1.40 28.44 13.41
CA SER A 106 -0.23 27.88 14.11
C SER A 106 -0.36 26.40 14.49
N ASP A 107 -1.58 25.88 14.66
CA ASP A 107 -1.88 24.45 14.82
C ASP A 107 -1.73 23.66 13.51
N ASP A 108 -1.73 24.37 12.37
CA ASP A 108 -1.64 23.75 11.04
C ASP A 108 -0.20 23.34 10.69
N LYS A 109 0.84 23.94 11.27
CA LYS A 109 2.24 23.58 10.95
C LYS A 109 2.59 22.13 11.31
N LYS A 110 2.11 21.64 12.46
CA LYS A 110 2.33 20.24 12.84
C LYS A 110 1.55 19.29 11.94
N LYS A 111 0.30 19.63 11.60
CA LYS A 111 -0.51 18.86 10.66
C LYS A 111 0.10 18.87 9.26
N GLU A 112 0.60 20.02 8.81
CA GLU A 112 1.27 20.14 7.52
C GLU A 112 2.54 19.31 7.45
N PHE A 113 3.40 19.35 8.48
CA PHE A 113 4.58 18.49 8.55
C PHE A 113 4.21 17.01 8.48
N PHE A 114 3.20 16.59 9.25
CA PHE A 114 2.74 15.21 9.24
C PHE A 114 2.16 14.78 7.88
N ASN A 115 1.39 15.66 7.22
CA ASN A 115 0.85 15.42 5.89
C ASN A 115 1.96 15.32 4.83
N ARG A 116 2.98 16.17 4.89
CA ARG A 116 4.15 16.09 4.01
C ARG A 116 4.95 14.80 4.22
N ALA A 117 5.21 14.43 5.47
CA ALA A 117 5.89 13.18 5.80
C ALA A 117 5.09 11.95 5.31
N LYS A 118 3.76 11.95 5.48
CA LYS A 118 2.86 10.93 4.95
C LYS A 118 2.91 10.87 3.42
N ALA A 119 2.83 12.01 2.75
CA ALA A 119 2.89 12.09 1.29
C ALA A 119 4.23 11.55 0.75
N LEU A 120 5.35 11.90 1.41
CA LEU A 120 6.67 11.37 1.09
C LEU A 120 6.73 9.85 1.25
N GLY A 121 6.24 9.32 2.37
CA GLY A 121 6.18 7.87 2.61
C GLY A 121 5.37 7.14 1.54
N ILE A 122 4.21 7.66 1.16
CA ILE A 122 3.37 7.11 0.10
C ILE A 122 4.09 7.19 -1.26
N SER A 123 4.80 8.30 -1.55
CA SER A 123 5.60 8.44 -2.77
C SER A 123 6.64 7.34 -2.89
N LEU A 124 7.39 7.06 -1.83
CA LEU A 124 8.40 5.99 -1.80
C LEU A 124 7.78 4.61 -2.06
N VAL A 125 6.59 4.34 -1.51
CA VAL A 125 5.86 3.09 -1.78
C VAL A 125 5.49 2.97 -3.26
N TYR A 126 4.98 4.04 -3.88
CA TYR A 126 4.65 4.01 -5.30
C TYR A 126 5.89 3.88 -6.21
N PHE A 127 7.03 4.48 -5.85
CA PHE A 127 8.29 4.22 -6.54
C PHE A 127 8.71 2.75 -6.44
N GLY A 128 8.55 2.14 -5.26
CA GLY A 128 8.79 0.70 -5.06
C GLY A 128 7.90 -0.16 -5.96
N PHE A 129 6.62 0.17 -6.06
CA PHE A 129 5.69 -0.54 -6.94
C PHE A 129 6.04 -0.35 -8.43
N ALA A 130 6.40 0.86 -8.84
CA ALA A 130 6.85 1.13 -10.20
C ALA A 130 8.10 0.31 -10.56
N PHE A 131 9.09 0.27 -9.66
CA PHE A 131 10.30 -0.50 -9.84
C PHE A 131 10.03 -2.01 -9.92
N THR A 132 9.14 -2.53 -9.06
CA THR A 132 8.74 -3.93 -9.08
C THR A 132 8.00 -4.28 -10.37
N ALA A 133 7.02 -3.47 -10.79
CA ALA A 133 6.29 -3.66 -12.04
C ALA A 133 7.23 -3.62 -13.26
N PHE A 134 8.18 -2.69 -13.27
CA PHE A 134 9.22 -2.60 -14.32
C PHE A 134 10.05 -3.87 -14.41
N GLY A 135 10.48 -4.43 -13.25
CA GLY A 135 11.21 -5.69 -13.20
C GLY A 135 10.43 -6.83 -13.84
N PHE A 136 9.15 -6.99 -13.49
CA PHE A 136 8.29 -8.02 -14.08
C PHE A 136 7.98 -7.77 -15.54
N ALA A 137 7.77 -6.53 -15.96
CA ALA A 137 7.56 -6.18 -17.37
C ALA A 137 8.75 -6.52 -18.26
N ARG A 138 9.98 -6.48 -17.70
CA ARG A 138 11.22 -6.87 -18.38
C ARG A 138 11.62 -8.34 -18.19
N GLY A 139 10.81 -9.14 -17.51
CA GLY A 139 11.12 -10.55 -17.23
C GLY A 139 12.22 -10.76 -16.18
N SER A 140 12.61 -9.72 -15.42
CA SER A 140 13.62 -9.78 -14.36
C SER A 140 13.04 -9.51 -12.96
N GLY A 141 11.73 -9.69 -12.80
CA GLY A 141 11.01 -9.44 -11.56
C GLY A 141 11.51 -10.26 -10.38
N LYS A 142 11.64 -9.62 -9.22
CA LYS A 142 12.02 -10.28 -7.95
C LYS A 142 10.87 -10.19 -6.97
N SER A 143 10.72 -11.22 -6.12
CA SER A 143 9.69 -11.21 -5.08
C SER A 143 9.92 -10.10 -4.06
N SER A 144 8.85 -9.49 -3.59
CA SER A 144 8.90 -8.49 -2.51
C SER A 144 9.47 -9.10 -1.22
N SER A 145 9.19 -10.37 -0.97
CA SER A 145 9.72 -11.11 0.18
C SER A 145 11.25 -11.16 0.17
N GLY A 146 11.86 -11.51 -0.95
CA GLY A 146 13.32 -11.54 -1.08
C GLY A 146 13.96 -10.15 -0.96
N GLN A 147 13.28 -9.12 -1.52
CA GLN A 147 13.75 -7.74 -1.40
C GLN A 147 13.66 -7.24 0.06
N SER A 148 12.56 -7.52 0.75
CA SER A 148 12.39 -7.16 2.17
C SER A 148 13.44 -7.82 3.05
N ALA A 149 13.67 -9.12 2.88
CA ALA A 149 14.71 -9.86 3.61
C ALA A 149 16.11 -9.29 3.34
N GLY A 150 16.42 -8.95 2.10
CA GLY A 150 17.70 -8.35 1.72
C GLY A 150 17.91 -6.96 2.32
N ILE A 151 16.89 -6.11 2.34
CA ILE A 151 16.95 -4.79 3.00
C ILE A 151 17.13 -4.97 4.51
N THR A 152 16.36 -5.87 5.13
CA THR A 152 16.46 -6.17 6.55
C THR A 152 17.86 -6.67 6.91
N ALA A 153 18.46 -7.58 6.11
CA ALA A 153 19.81 -8.06 6.33
C ALA A 153 20.82 -6.90 6.36
N ARG A 154 20.79 -6.02 5.35
CA ARG A 154 21.69 -4.86 5.29
C ARG A 154 21.50 -3.89 6.45
N LEU A 155 20.27 -3.65 6.88
CA LEU A 155 20.00 -2.78 8.03
C LEU A 155 20.48 -3.40 9.34
N MET A 156 20.42 -4.72 9.47
CA MET A 156 20.91 -5.45 10.66
C MET A 156 22.43 -5.49 10.76
N GLU A 157 23.20 -5.13 9.72
CA GLU A 157 24.65 -5.05 9.76
C GLU A 157 25.17 -3.95 10.71
N ASN A 158 24.32 -3.00 11.11
CA ASN A 158 24.69 -1.94 12.02
C ASN A 158 23.58 -1.60 13.01
N THR A 159 23.97 -1.04 14.16
CA THR A 159 23.05 -0.74 15.27
C THR A 159 21.96 0.27 14.89
N LEU A 160 22.28 1.31 14.10
CA LEU A 160 21.29 2.32 13.67
C LEU A 160 20.25 1.70 12.75
N GLY A 161 20.66 0.84 11.83
CA GLY A 161 19.76 0.10 10.97
C GLY A 161 18.84 -0.85 11.76
N THR A 162 19.37 -1.53 12.77
CA THR A 162 18.58 -2.38 13.67
C THR A 162 17.54 -1.57 14.45
N ILE A 163 17.92 -0.40 14.97
CA ILE A 163 16.98 0.51 15.65
C ILE A 163 15.90 0.98 14.65
N ALA A 164 16.27 1.34 13.42
CA ALA A 164 15.34 1.75 12.39
C ALA A 164 14.33 0.63 12.04
N LEU A 165 14.78 -0.64 12.00
CA LEU A 165 13.90 -1.79 11.81
C LEU A 165 12.90 -1.98 12.95
N VAL A 166 13.35 -1.82 14.20
CA VAL A 166 12.46 -1.92 15.37
C VAL A 166 11.41 -0.82 15.33
N ILE A 167 11.81 0.43 15.10
CA ILE A 167 10.89 1.55 14.98
C ILE A 167 9.92 1.33 13.81
N GLY A 168 10.43 0.89 12.66
CA GLY A 168 9.62 0.58 11.48
C GLY A 168 8.62 -0.55 11.73
N GLY A 169 9.04 -1.63 12.39
CA GLY A 169 8.18 -2.75 12.77
C GLY A 169 7.04 -2.31 13.69
N ILE A 170 7.34 -1.50 14.71
CA ILE A 170 6.31 -0.92 15.61
C ILE A 170 5.37 -0.01 14.84
N ALA A 171 5.88 0.84 13.94
CA ALA A 171 5.05 1.72 13.11
C ALA A 171 4.10 0.91 12.20
N ILE A 172 4.58 -0.17 11.59
CA ILE A 172 3.75 -1.07 10.76
C ILE A 172 2.64 -1.71 11.60
N ILE A 173 2.96 -2.19 12.82
CA ILE A 173 1.95 -2.73 13.74
C ILE A 173 0.90 -1.67 14.08
N ALA A 174 1.30 -0.45 14.39
CA ALA A 174 0.39 0.65 14.70
C ALA A 174 -0.56 0.95 13.53
N VAL A 175 -0.05 0.95 12.28
CA VAL A 175 -0.86 1.10 11.07
C VAL A 175 -1.85 -0.06 10.93
N GLY A 176 -1.41 -1.30 11.18
CA GLY A 176 -2.27 -2.47 11.15
C GLY A 176 -3.41 -2.37 12.18
N VAL A 177 -3.09 -2.04 13.42
CA VAL A 177 -4.07 -1.83 14.50
C VAL A 177 -5.05 -0.70 14.14
N TYR A 178 -4.57 0.40 13.56
CA TYR A 178 -5.45 1.46 13.08
C TYR A 178 -6.47 0.97 12.04
N HIS A 179 -6.06 0.11 11.10
CA HIS A 179 -6.97 -0.46 10.10
C HIS A 179 -7.99 -1.41 10.75
N VAL A 180 -7.57 -2.22 11.73
CA VAL A 180 -8.50 -3.06 12.51
C VAL A 180 -9.52 -2.18 13.24
N TYR A 181 -9.06 -1.14 13.92
CA TYR A 181 -9.94 -0.18 14.59
C TYR A 181 -10.92 0.49 13.61
N LYS A 182 -10.42 0.99 12.47
CA LYS A 182 -11.24 1.64 11.43
C LYS A 182 -12.29 0.67 10.86
N GLY A 183 -11.95 -0.60 10.69
CA GLY A 183 -12.89 -1.64 10.29
C GLY A 183 -13.95 -1.96 11.36
N ALA A 184 -13.52 -2.19 12.60
CA ALA A 184 -14.39 -2.55 13.70
C ALA A 184 -15.35 -1.40 14.11
N SER A 185 -14.86 -0.15 14.11
CA SER A 185 -15.66 1.06 14.38
C SER A 185 -16.52 1.51 13.20
N GLN A 186 -16.35 0.88 12.04
CA GLN A 186 -17.03 1.24 10.78
C GLN A 186 -16.74 2.66 10.27
N ASN A 187 -15.71 3.34 10.77
CA ASN A 187 -15.32 4.69 10.35
C ASN A 187 -14.86 4.77 8.88
N PHE A 188 -14.68 3.62 8.20
CA PHE A 188 -14.45 3.59 6.77
C PHE A 188 -15.68 3.99 5.94
N LEU A 189 -16.87 3.96 6.55
CA LEU A 189 -18.12 4.37 5.89
C LEU A 189 -18.13 5.87 5.56
N ASP A 190 -17.40 6.68 6.34
CA ASP A 190 -17.26 8.12 6.11
C ASP A 190 -16.48 8.44 4.83
N ASP A 191 -15.68 7.48 4.33
CA ASP A 191 -14.94 7.61 3.08
C ASP A 191 -15.79 7.25 1.84
N LEU A 192 -16.97 6.66 2.04
CA LEU A 192 -17.85 6.22 0.95
C LEU A 192 -18.85 7.30 0.58
N LYS A 193 -19.07 7.50 -0.72
CA LYS A 193 -20.11 8.40 -1.21
C LYS A 193 -21.48 7.69 -1.18
N GLY A 194 -22.45 8.25 -0.45
CA GLY A 194 -23.81 7.75 -0.37
C GLY A 194 -24.07 6.84 0.84
N THR A 195 -25.25 6.20 0.87
CA THR A 195 -25.66 5.31 1.98
C THR A 195 -25.33 3.86 1.62
N PRO A 196 -24.28 3.26 2.19
CA PRO A 196 -23.90 1.89 1.87
C PRO A 196 -24.94 0.89 2.40
N SER A 197 -25.20 -0.17 1.61
CA SER A 197 -26.08 -1.26 2.03
C SER A 197 -25.46 -2.02 3.22
N ASN A 198 -26.29 -2.75 3.99
CA ASN A 198 -25.83 -3.57 5.09
C ASN A 198 -24.82 -4.65 4.65
N PHE A 199 -24.93 -5.12 3.40
CA PHE A 199 -23.97 -6.05 2.83
C PHE A 199 -22.59 -5.40 2.64
N VAL A 200 -22.52 -4.21 2.03
CA VAL A 200 -21.28 -3.44 1.84
C VAL A 200 -20.65 -3.09 3.19
N ARG A 201 -21.46 -2.72 4.18
CA ARG A 201 -20.98 -2.45 5.54
C ARG A 201 -20.28 -3.65 6.16
N ARG A 202 -20.90 -4.84 6.14
CA ARG A 202 -20.31 -6.07 6.69
C ARG A 202 -19.06 -6.47 5.92
N LEU A 203 -19.11 -6.41 4.60
CA LEU A 203 -17.98 -6.74 3.73
C LEU A 203 -16.78 -5.82 4.01
N GLY A 204 -17.00 -4.52 4.08
CA GLY A 204 -15.98 -3.53 4.39
C GLY A 204 -15.37 -3.76 5.77
N THR A 205 -16.20 -4.02 6.80
CA THR A 205 -15.71 -4.34 8.14
C THR A 205 -14.74 -5.53 8.12
N VAL A 206 -15.15 -6.65 7.52
CA VAL A 206 -14.30 -7.85 7.41
C VAL A 206 -13.02 -7.54 6.62
N GLY A 207 -13.13 -6.84 5.49
CA GLY A 207 -11.99 -6.49 4.65
C GLY A 207 -10.96 -5.59 5.36
N TYR A 208 -11.41 -4.54 6.04
CA TYR A 208 -10.52 -3.64 6.80
C TYR A 208 -9.85 -4.33 7.97
N VAL A 209 -10.58 -5.18 8.71
CA VAL A 209 -10.03 -5.97 9.83
C VAL A 209 -8.99 -6.97 9.31
N ALA A 210 -9.30 -7.74 8.26
CA ALA A 210 -8.39 -8.71 7.68
C ALA A 210 -7.11 -8.03 7.14
N LYS A 211 -7.24 -6.90 6.43
CA LYS A 211 -6.11 -6.10 5.98
C LYS A 211 -5.27 -5.60 7.14
N GLY A 212 -5.90 -5.09 8.20
CA GLY A 212 -5.21 -4.58 9.37
C GLY A 212 -4.40 -5.68 10.08
N LEU A 213 -4.98 -6.86 10.25
CA LEU A 213 -4.29 -8.02 10.82
C LEU A 213 -3.10 -8.46 9.95
N ALA A 214 -3.27 -8.49 8.61
CA ALA A 214 -2.19 -8.82 7.69
C ALA A 214 -1.02 -7.81 7.78
N ILE A 215 -1.32 -6.51 7.84
CA ILE A 215 -0.29 -5.45 8.02
C ILE A 215 0.40 -5.60 9.38
N ALA A 216 -0.35 -5.81 10.46
CA ALA A 216 0.23 -6.00 11.81
C ALA A 216 1.15 -7.22 11.85
N ALA A 217 0.76 -8.33 11.20
CA ALA A 217 1.60 -9.53 11.11
C ALA A 217 2.94 -9.25 10.41
N VAL A 218 2.95 -8.43 9.33
CA VAL A 218 4.21 -7.99 8.69
C VAL A 218 5.12 -7.27 9.69
N GLY A 219 4.59 -6.34 10.48
CA GLY A 219 5.38 -5.64 11.50
C GLY A 219 5.92 -6.58 12.58
N VAL A 220 5.13 -7.56 13.01
CA VAL A 220 5.58 -8.60 13.96
C VAL A 220 6.72 -9.42 13.36
N LEU A 221 6.62 -9.82 12.07
CA LEU A 221 7.70 -10.55 11.40
C LEU A 221 9.00 -9.75 11.31
N VAL A 222 8.93 -8.44 11.10
CA VAL A 222 10.11 -7.55 11.16
C VAL A 222 10.75 -7.59 12.53
N LEU A 223 9.96 -7.47 13.60
CA LEU A 223 10.49 -7.54 14.99
C LEU A 223 11.07 -8.92 15.32
N LEU A 224 10.41 -9.98 14.87
CA LEU A 224 10.92 -11.36 15.02
C LEU A 224 12.22 -11.57 14.26
N ALA A 225 12.36 -11.01 13.04
CA ALA A 225 13.60 -11.07 12.27
C ALA A 225 14.77 -10.43 13.02
N VAL A 226 14.54 -9.26 13.62
CA VAL A 226 15.55 -8.58 14.46
C VAL A 226 15.86 -9.39 15.71
N ASN A 227 14.84 -9.84 16.44
CA ASN A 227 15.05 -10.58 17.69
C ASN A 227 15.76 -11.92 17.51
N SER A 228 15.50 -12.62 16.41
CA SER A 228 16.13 -13.91 16.12
C SER A 228 17.41 -13.81 15.28
N SER A 229 17.80 -12.60 14.86
CA SER A 229 18.90 -12.35 13.92
C SER A 229 18.74 -13.10 12.59
N GLU A 230 17.49 -13.31 12.16
CA GLU A 230 17.14 -14.01 10.93
C GLU A 230 16.40 -13.08 9.94
N PRO A 231 17.10 -12.34 9.05
CA PRO A 231 16.48 -11.40 8.11
C PRO A 231 15.41 -12.02 7.22
N GLY A 232 15.52 -13.33 6.93
CA GLY A 232 14.54 -14.08 6.14
C GLY A 232 13.13 -14.10 6.72
N LYS A 233 12.98 -13.91 8.04
CA LYS A 233 11.66 -13.79 8.69
C LYS A 233 10.93 -12.50 8.30
N SER A 234 11.65 -11.45 7.89
CA SER A 234 11.10 -10.20 7.39
C SER A 234 10.69 -10.30 5.91
N SER A 235 9.81 -11.24 5.59
CA SER A 235 9.39 -11.54 4.21
C SER A 235 8.09 -10.84 3.80
N GLY A 236 7.71 -9.77 4.48
CA GLY A 236 6.55 -8.96 4.12
C GLY A 236 5.22 -9.71 4.21
N LEU A 237 4.27 -9.33 3.37
CA LEU A 237 2.91 -9.87 3.38
C LEU A 237 2.89 -11.38 3.03
N ASP A 238 3.64 -11.80 2.03
CA ASP A 238 3.78 -13.21 1.66
C ASP A 238 4.32 -14.07 2.80
N GLY A 239 5.33 -13.58 3.52
CA GLY A 239 5.85 -14.25 4.70
C GLY A 239 4.83 -14.32 5.83
N ALA A 240 4.03 -13.29 6.04
CA ALA A 240 2.93 -13.31 7.00
C ALA A 240 1.91 -14.40 6.66
N PHE A 241 1.51 -14.54 5.40
CA PHE A 241 0.62 -15.60 4.94
C PHE A 241 1.24 -16.99 5.09
N LYS A 242 2.49 -17.18 4.71
CA LYS A 242 3.20 -18.47 4.88
C LYS A 242 3.34 -18.86 6.35
N THR A 243 3.67 -17.91 7.21
CA THR A 243 3.73 -18.13 8.67
C THR A 243 2.36 -18.50 9.23
N LEU A 244 1.29 -17.84 8.77
CA LEU A 244 -0.08 -18.15 9.14
C LEU A 244 -0.47 -19.57 8.66
N GLY A 245 -0.11 -19.91 7.44
CA GLY A 245 -0.37 -21.23 6.86
C GLY A 245 0.33 -22.39 7.59
N ALA A 246 1.46 -22.14 8.21
CA ALA A 246 2.21 -23.12 9.01
C ALA A 246 1.60 -23.38 10.41
N GLN A 247 0.63 -22.57 10.84
CA GLN A 247 -0.03 -22.75 12.14
C GLN A 247 -1.05 -23.91 12.11
N PRO A 248 -1.40 -24.50 13.27
CA PRO A 248 -2.60 -25.34 13.38
C PRO A 248 -3.79 -24.58 12.81
N TYR A 249 -4.60 -25.23 11.98
CA TYR A 249 -5.70 -24.59 11.23
C TYR A 249 -5.25 -23.55 10.17
N GLY A 250 -3.97 -23.57 9.76
CA GLY A 250 -3.38 -22.62 8.81
C GLY A 250 -4.16 -22.51 7.50
N VAL A 251 -4.69 -23.61 6.96
CA VAL A 251 -5.54 -23.63 5.77
C VAL A 251 -6.78 -22.73 5.94
N ALA A 252 -7.51 -22.91 7.06
CA ALA A 252 -8.72 -22.12 7.33
C ALA A 252 -8.36 -20.63 7.53
N LEU A 253 -7.28 -20.35 8.23
CA LEU A 253 -6.79 -18.97 8.46
C LEU A 253 -6.38 -18.28 7.16
N LEU A 254 -5.70 -18.99 6.25
CA LEU A 254 -5.32 -18.45 4.94
C LEU A 254 -6.54 -18.19 4.04
N ILE A 255 -7.51 -19.09 4.04
CA ILE A 255 -8.76 -18.89 3.29
C ILE A 255 -9.50 -17.66 3.82
N LEU A 256 -9.65 -17.51 5.13
CA LEU A 256 -10.29 -16.35 5.74
C LEU A 256 -9.54 -15.05 5.44
N ALA A 257 -8.21 -15.05 5.53
CA ALA A 257 -7.38 -13.90 5.20
C ALA A 257 -7.48 -13.54 3.71
N GLY A 258 -7.42 -14.54 2.82
CA GLY A 258 -7.57 -14.35 1.37
C GLY A 258 -8.94 -13.78 1.01
N LEU A 259 -10.02 -14.32 1.56
CA LEU A 259 -11.38 -13.77 1.39
C LEU A 259 -11.48 -12.34 1.93
N GLY A 260 -10.87 -12.05 3.09
CA GLY A 260 -10.83 -10.70 3.66
C GLY A 260 -10.12 -9.69 2.74
N ILE A 261 -9.02 -10.08 2.12
CA ILE A 261 -8.30 -9.23 1.15
C ILE A 261 -9.13 -9.02 -0.12
N ILE A 262 -9.80 -10.06 -0.62
CA ILE A 262 -10.72 -9.96 -1.76
C ILE A 262 -11.86 -8.98 -1.45
N THR A 263 -12.48 -9.09 -0.28
CA THR A 263 -13.58 -8.20 0.12
C THR A 263 -13.10 -6.76 0.27
N TYR A 264 -11.88 -6.54 0.82
CA TYR A 264 -11.30 -5.20 0.86
C TYR A 264 -11.08 -4.63 -0.54
N GLY A 265 -10.53 -5.40 -1.47
CA GLY A 265 -10.34 -4.99 -2.85
C GLY A 265 -11.64 -4.58 -3.55
N SER A 266 -12.74 -5.30 -3.28
CA SER A 266 -14.07 -5.02 -3.86
C SER A 266 -14.75 -3.78 -3.29
N THR A 267 -14.38 -3.33 -2.08
CA THR A 267 -15.01 -2.19 -1.40
C THR A 267 -14.17 -0.91 -1.48
N ALA A 268 -12.89 -1.03 -1.78
CA ALA A 268 -11.94 0.08 -1.88
C ALA A 268 -11.72 0.59 -3.32
N SER A 269 -12.35 -0.08 -4.32
CA SER A 269 -12.28 0.27 -5.76
C SER A 269 -13.47 1.13 -6.24
#